data_04b26d0ae4eb8ed4b4eab3d35de2423f
#
_entry.id   04b26d0ae4eb8ed4b4eab3d35de2423f
#
_cell.length_a   1.000
_cell.length_b   1.000
_cell.length_c   1.000
_cell.angle_alpha   90.00
_cell.angle_beta   90.00
_cell.angle_gamma   90.00
#
_symmetry.space_group_name_H-M   'P 1'
#
loop_
_entity.id
_entity.type
_entity.pdbx_description
1 polymer ?
#
loop_
_entity_poly.entity_id
_entity_poly.type
_entity_poly.pdbx_seq_one_letter_code
_entity_poly.pdbx_strand_id
1 'polypeptide(L)'
;MNVYECLRSRRTVRHFSQGEVSERTLNKILNAARWAPSSRNQQPWHLVVVKNRRTLDQIGNIAKTGSFIGDAPLAIAIVMEGADQPGMDAGRALQQM
;
A
#
# COMPACT_ATOMS: atom_id res chain seq x y z
N MET A 1 0.06 18.47 11.83
CA MET A 1 -0.03 17.11 12.42
C MET A 1 1.39 16.58 12.67
N ASN A 2 1.69 16.16 13.88
CA ASN A 2 2.96 15.53 14.20
C ASN A 2 2.87 13.99 14.09
N VAL A 3 3.99 13.31 14.24
CA VAL A 3 4.06 11.85 14.10
C VAL A 3 3.13 11.14 15.09
N TYR A 4 3.11 11.58 16.34
CA TYR A 4 2.27 10.98 17.37
C TYR A 4 0.79 11.08 17.03
N GLU A 5 0.34 12.25 16.61
CA GLU A 5 -1.03 12.47 16.17
C GLU A 5 -1.39 11.60 14.96
N CYS A 6 -0.48 11.49 14.00
CA CYS A 6 -0.64 10.65 12.83
C CYS A 6 -0.85 9.18 13.23
N LEU A 7 -0.01 8.67 14.10
CA LEU A 7 -0.10 7.28 14.58
C LEU A 7 -1.44 7.01 15.28
N ARG A 8 -1.91 7.96 16.09
CA ARG A 8 -3.15 7.81 16.85
C ARG A 8 -4.42 8.00 16.03
N SER A 9 -4.38 8.86 15.03
CA SER A 9 -5.56 9.22 14.22
C SER A 9 -5.81 8.29 13.05
N ARG A 10 -4.80 7.51 12.64
CA ARG A 10 -4.94 6.57 11.52
C ARG A 10 -6.12 5.61 11.76
N ARG A 11 -6.92 5.43 10.75
CA ARG A 11 -8.04 4.46 10.74
C ARG A 11 -7.99 3.66 9.45
N THR A 12 -8.44 2.44 9.54
CA THR A 12 -8.67 1.62 8.34
C THR A 12 -9.90 2.14 7.62
N VAL A 13 -9.71 2.52 6.37
CA VAL A 13 -10.77 3.05 5.51
C VAL A 13 -11.14 2.00 4.46
N ARG A 14 -12.42 1.70 4.34
CA ARG A 14 -12.95 0.72 3.37
C ARG A 14 -13.99 1.34 2.44
N HIS A 15 -14.26 2.63 2.58
CA HIS A 15 -15.12 3.41 1.69
C HIS A 15 -14.29 4.54 1.10
N PHE A 16 -14.38 4.73 -0.20
CA PHE A 16 -13.51 5.66 -0.92
C PHE A 16 -14.33 6.75 -1.57
N SER A 17 -13.77 7.97 -1.62
CA SER A 17 -14.36 9.06 -2.39
C SER A 17 -14.17 8.83 -3.89
N GLN A 18 -14.94 9.56 -4.69
CA GLN A 18 -14.95 9.46 -6.15
C GLN A 18 -13.79 10.23 -6.81
N GLY A 19 -12.71 10.46 -6.14
CA GLY A 19 -11.58 11.20 -6.68
C GLY A 19 -10.43 10.29 -7.11
N GLU A 20 -9.59 10.80 -7.98
CA GLU A 20 -8.34 10.17 -8.35
C GLU A 20 -7.23 10.58 -7.38
N VAL A 21 -6.27 9.68 -7.16
CA VAL A 21 -5.06 9.99 -6.43
C VAL A 21 -4.07 10.65 -7.41
N SER A 22 -3.63 11.86 -7.09
CA SER A 22 -2.69 12.57 -7.96
C SER A 22 -1.35 11.84 -8.04
N GLU A 23 -0.63 12.02 -9.15
CA GLU A 23 0.72 11.48 -9.31
C GLU A 23 1.66 11.96 -8.20
N ARG A 24 1.53 13.21 -7.78
CA ARG A 24 2.32 13.78 -6.70
C ARG A 24 2.09 13.02 -5.38
N THR A 25 0.83 12.79 -5.03
CA THR A 25 0.46 12.06 -3.81
C THR A 25 0.93 10.60 -3.89
N LEU A 26 0.70 9.95 -5.03
CA LEU A 26 1.13 8.57 -5.24
C LEU A 26 2.66 8.45 -5.10
N ASN A 27 3.42 9.35 -5.69
CA ASN A 27 4.87 9.33 -5.59
C ASN A 27 5.36 9.53 -4.16
N LYS A 28 4.67 10.34 -3.36
CA LYS A 28 4.99 10.51 -1.94
C LYS A 28 4.76 9.20 -1.17
N ILE A 29 3.65 8.51 -1.44
CA ILE A 29 3.32 7.24 -0.79
C ILE A 29 4.38 6.19 -1.14
N LEU A 30 4.70 6.04 -2.43
CA LEU A 30 5.70 5.09 -2.89
C LEU A 30 7.09 5.39 -2.31
N ASN A 31 7.44 6.66 -2.24
CA ASN A 31 8.71 7.07 -1.66
C ASN A 31 8.77 6.78 -0.16
N ALA A 32 7.67 6.97 0.56
CA ALA A 32 7.59 6.62 1.98
C ALA A 32 7.86 5.12 2.20
N ALA A 33 7.31 4.27 1.35
CA ALA A 33 7.56 2.83 1.41
C ALA A 33 9.03 2.49 1.18
N ARG A 34 9.69 3.18 0.25
CA ARG A 34 11.12 2.96 -0.06
C ARG A 34 12.04 3.26 1.12
N TRP A 35 11.63 4.16 2.01
CA TRP A 35 12.43 4.53 3.17
C TRP A 35 12.19 3.62 4.38
N ALA A 36 11.35 2.60 4.25
CA ALA A 36 11.15 1.65 5.33
C ALA A 36 12.43 0.85 5.60
N PRO A 37 12.71 0.52 6.87
CA PRO A 37 13.81 -0.38 7.18
C PRO A 37 13.51 -1.79 6.70
N SER A 38 14.53 -2.54 6.37
CA SER A 38 14.42 -3.96 6.02
C SER A 38 15.56 -4.76 6.64
N SER A 39 15.35 -6.06 6.79
CA SER A 39 16.36 -6.96 7.32
C SER A 39 17.62 -6.89 6.47
N ARG A 40 18.76 -6.61 7.08
CA ARG A 40 20.06 -6.44 6.41
C ARG A 40 20.04 -5.38 5.29
N ASN A 41 19.07 -4.45 5.35
CA ASN A 41 18.87 -3.44 4.32
C ASN A 41 18.71 -4.03 2.91
N GLN A 42 18.09 -5.20 2.81
CA GLN A 42 17.91 -5.90 1.54
C GLN A 42 16.95 -5.19 0.59
N GLN A 43 16.01 -4.43 1.12
CA GLN A 43 15.01 -3.69 0.35
C GLN A 43 14.30 -4.59 -0.69
N PRO A 44 13.71 -5.71 -0.24
CA PRO A 44 13.31 -6.82 -1.12
C PRO A 44 11.93 -6.65 -1.75
N TRP A 45 11.39 -5.45 -1.76
CA TRP A 45 10.02 -5.17 -2.25
C TRP A 45 10.02 -4.63 -3.66
N HIS A 46 8.97 -5.02 -4.38
CA HIS A 46 8.56 -4.40 -5.62
C HIS A 46 7.16 -3.83 -5.41
N LEU A 47 6.96 -2.58 -5.74
CA LEU A 47 5.67 -1.91 -5.57
C LEU A 47 4.96 -1.87 -6.92
N VAL A 48 3.81 -2.53 -6.99
CA VAL A 48 3.01 -2.58 -8.22
C VAL A 48 1.77 -1.72 -8.02
N VAL A 49 1.65 -0.65 -8.80
CA VAL A 49 0.50 0.25 -8.75
C VAL A 49 -0.53 -0.23 -9.77
N VAL A 50 -1.74 -0.53 -9.29
CA VAL A 50 -2.85 -0.98 -10.11
C VAL A 50 -3.88 0.12 -10.18
N LYS A 51 -4.07 0.70 -11.37
CA LYS A 51 -5.08 1.75 -11.64
C LYS A 51 -6.18 1.28 -12.57
N ASN A 52 -5.96 0.21 -13.30
CA ASN A 52 -6.93 -0.32 -14.25
C ASN A 52 -8.20 -0.78 -13.54
N ARG A 53 -9.34 -0.21 -13.89
CA ARG A 53 -10.62 -0.49 -13.22
C ARG A 53 -10.98 -1.97 -13.29
N ARG A 54 -10.78 -2.60 -14.42
CA ARG A 54 -11.09 -4.02 -14.60
C ARG A 54 -10.23 -4.91 -13.68
N THR A 55 -8.94 -4.60 -13.58
CA THR A 55 -8.02 -5.34 -12.71
C THR A 55 -8.39 -5.15 -11.23
N LEU A 56 -8.74 -3.92 -10.83
CA LEU A 56 -9.21 -3.65 -9.47
C LEU A 56 -10.48 -4.43 -9.14
N ASP A 57 -11.42 -4.50 -10.07
CA ASP A 57 -12.65 -5.28 -9.89
C ASP A 57 -12.35 -6.78 -9.75
N GLN A 58 -11.43 -7.29 -10.54
CA GLN A 58 -10.99 -8.69 -10.43
C GLN A 58 -10.34 -8.99 -9.09
N ILE A 59 -9.48 -8.11 -8.60
CA ILE A 59 -8.87 -8.25 -7.27
C ILE A 59 -9.95 -8.24 -6.19
N GLY A 60 -10.89 -7.31 -6.26
CA GLY A 60 -12.00 -7.22 -5.32
C GLY A 60 -12.85 -8.49 -5.29
N ASN A 61 -13.07 -9.12 -6.45
CA ASN A 61 -13.86 -10.34 -6.56
C ASN A 61 -13.18 -11.55 -5.93
N ILE A 62 -11.86 -11.64 -5.96
CA ILE A 62 -11.12 -12.78 -5.38
C ILE A 62 -10.70 -12.56 -3.93
N ALA A 63 -10.70 -11.34 -3.45
CA ALA A 63 -10.28 -11.00 -2.09
C ALA A 63 -11.43 -11.31 -1.10
N LYS A 64 -11.29 -12.34 -0.30
CA LYS A 64 -12.34 -12.79 0.63
C LYS A 64 -12.79 -11.71 1.62
N THR A 65 -11.84 -10.93 2.14
CA THR A 65 -12.11 -9.87 3.12
C THR A 65 -11.76 -8.49 2.60
N GLY A 66 -11.47 -8.36 1.32
CA GLY A 66 -10.99 -7.14 0.69
C GLY A 66 -11.79 -6.73 -0.55
N SER A 67 -13.08 -7.08 -0.62
CA SER A 67 -13.93 -6.75 -1.77
C SER A 67 -13.99 -5.24 -2.05
N PHE A 68 -13.79 -4.40 -1.02
CA PHE A 68 -13.75 -2.94 -1.16
C PHE A 68 -12.63 -2.45 -2.08
N ILE A 69 -11.63 -3.27 -2.39
CA ILE A 69 -10.57 -2.94 -3.36
C ILE A 69 -11.17 -2.59 -4.72
N GLY A 70 -12.27 -3.25 -5.08
CA GLY A 70 -12.99 -2.95 -6.33
C GLY A 70 -13.47 -1.49 -6.42
N ASP A 71 -13.70 -0.83 -5.30
CA ASP A 71 -14.19 0.55 -5.25
C ASP A 71 -13.06 1.58 -5.08
N ALA A 72 -11.83 1.14 -4.87
CA ALA A 72 -10.70 2.04 -4.68
C ALA A 72 -10.24 2.68 -6.00
N PRO A 73 -9.70 3.91 -5.96
CA PRO A 73 -9.15 4.55 -7.17
C PRO A 73 -7.88 3.87 -7.68
N LEU A 74 -7.13 3.24 -6.79
CA LEU A 74 -5.96 2.43 -7.12
C LEU A 74 -5.66 1.46 -5.99
N ALA A 75 -4.82 0.49 -6.27
CA ALA A 75 -4.25 -0.41 -5.27
C ALA A 75 -2.73 -0.48 -5.45
N ILE A 76 -2.02 -0.69 -4.36
CA ILE A 76 -0.57 -0.90 -4.39
C ILE A 76 -0.31 -2.30 -3.85
N ALA A 77 0.24 -3.17 -4.71
CA ALA A 77 0.63 -4.51 -4.30
C ALA A 77 2.13 -4.50 -3.96
N ILE A 78 2.46 -5.10 -2.83
CA ILE A 78 3.86 -5.29 -2.43
C ILE A 78 4.25 -6.72 -2.75
N VAL A 79 5.23 -6.88 -3.64
CA VAL A 79 5.79 -8.18 -4.01
C VAL A 79 7.16 -8.30 -3.35
N MET A 80 7.36 -9.35 -2.58
CA MET A 80 8.60 -9.59 -1.86
C MET A 80 9.41 -10.66 -2.58
N GLU A 81 10.69 -10.38 -2.82
CA GLU A 81 11.58 -11.29 -3.52
C GLU A 81 12.95 -11.30 -2.85
N GLY A 82 13.44 -12.50 -2.52
CA GLY A 82 14.75 -12.67 -1.92
C GLY A 82 14.86 -12.15 -0.48
N ALA A 83 13.75 -12.05 0.23
CA ALA A 83 13.73 -11.54 1.60
C ALA A 83 13.96 -12.65 2.63
N ASP A 84 14.79 -12.35 3.65
CA ASP A 84 14.96 -13.26 4.79
C ASP A 84 13.72 -13.24 5.70
N GLN A 85 13.08 -12.07 5.83
CA GLN A 85 11.87 -11.89 6.65
C GLN A 85 10.80 -11.12 5.87
N PRO A 86 10.18 -11.77 4.88
CA PRO A 86 9.30 -11.05 3.94
C PRO A 86 8.08 -10.43 4.61
N GLY A 87 7.44 -11.11 5.54
CA GLY A 87 6.27 -10.59 6.22
C GLY A 87 6.57 -9.36 7.07
N MET A 88 7.67 -9.37 7.80
CA MET A 88 8.09 -8.24 8.63
C MET A 88 8.47 -7.03 7.75
N ASP A 89 9.27 -7.25 6.72
CA ASP A 89 9.70 -6.17 5.83
C ASP A 89 8.53 -5.56 5.05
N ALA A 90 7.61 -6.39 4.56
CA ALA A 90 6.40 -5.91 3.92
C ALA A 90 5.55 -5.07 4.88
N GLY A 91 5.38 -5.52 6.12
CA GLY A 91 4.64 -4.79 7.14
C GLY A 91 5.24 -3.42 7.45
N ARG A 92 6.57 -3.34 7.49
CA ARG A 92 7.26 -2.04 7.68
C ARG A 92 6.97 -1.07 6.55
N ALA A 93 7.05 -1.54 5.31
CA ALA A 93 6.75 -0.70 4.14
C ALA A 93 5.29 -0.26 4.13
N LEU A 94 4.36 -1.17 4.41
CA LEU A 94 2.92 -0.88 4.49
C LEU A 94 2.61 0.15 5.57
N GLN A 95 3.24 0.06 6.72
CA GLN A 95 3.01 0.99 7.82
C GLN A 95 3.49 2.41 7.49
N GLN A 96 4.49 2.54 6.64
CA GLN A 96 5.01 3.85 6.23
C GLN A 96 4.19 4.53 5.14
N MET A 97 3.42 3.76 4.40
CA MET A 97 2.53 4.32 3.39
C MET A 97 1.27 4.91 3.99
#